data_9ad76b081471b28fbba7b99705fac07e
#
_entry.id   9ad76b081471b28fbba7b99705fac07e
#
_cell.length_a   1.000
_cell.length_b   1.000
_cell.length_c   1.000
_cell.angle_alpha   90.00
_cell.angle_beta   90.00
_cell.angle_gamma   90.00
#
_symmetry.space_group_name_H-M   'P 1'
#
loop_
_entity.id
_entity.type
_entity.pdbx_description
1 polymer ?
#
loop_
_entity_poly.entity_id
_entity_poly.type
_entity_poly.pdbx_seq_one_letter_code
_entity_poly.pdbx_strand_id
1 'polypeptide(L)'
;MTDWKQYGPIYTIAPGIKKLGKLSIIEFDNEEERYLKLKKKSKENIYYDNLYDNKIDGKIVQKIKSILSQEYPNKNIAFQNFKEIGYSIQEDIAIFHRSNKLIGLHVSFPSLWIPKEKIGMSFSAIHQPVPGMEKIIENEKKYVDMMINAEQPIVRYVWGEHFSYLLSPLEPIDKGSKVIHTERQTFIGMPEDDLGIFLIKKKVMLFDDTDIEFQQWYKNQIISMSEDQKKYKIGI
;
A
#
# COMPACT_ATOMS: atom_id res chain seq x y z
N MET A 1 15.08 -7.05 -7.00
CA MET A 1 14.28 -6.26 -6.03
C MET A 1 15.16 -5.89 -4.85
N THR A 2 15.32 -4.60 -4.56
CA THR A 2 16.22 -4.14 -3.47
C THR A 2 15.45 -3.63 -2.23
N ASP A 3 14.12 -3.51 -2.33
CA ASP A 3 13.30 -2.91 -1.27
C ASP A 3 13.32 -3.71 0.04
N TRP A 4 13.61 -5.00 -0.02
CA TRP A 4 13.73 -5.84 1.16
C TRP A 4 14.83 -5.37 2.13
N LYS A 5 15.86 -4.67 1.62
CA LYS A 5 16.93 -4.09 2.45
C LYS A 5 16.43 -2.95 3.37
N GLN A 6 15.20 -2.47 3.15
CA GLN A 6 14.54 -1.48 4.02
C GLN A 6 13.94 -2.11 5.28
N TYR A 7 13.79 -3.43 5.30
CA TYR A 7 13.31 -4.17 6.47
C TYR A 7 14.47 -4.48 7.42
N GLY A 8 14.17 -4.61 8.71
CA GLY A 8 15.16 -5.07 9.68
C GLY A 8 15.60 -6.51 9.45
N PRO A 9 16.64 -6.97 10.17
CA PRO A 9 17.15 -8.33 10.03
C PRO A 9 16.19 -9.40 10.58
N ILE A 10 15.26 -9.01 11.44
CA ILE A 10 14.23 -9.86 12.03
C ILE A 10 12.85 -9.25 11.85
N TYR A 11 11.84 -10.10 11.91
CA TYR A 11 10.44 -9.65 11.81
C TYR A 11 10.03 -8.84 13.04
N THR A 12 9.41 -7.70 12.80
CA THR A 12 8.83 -6.86 13.86
C THR A 12 7.50 -6.28 13.40
N ILE A 13 6.53 -6.18 14.31
CA ILE A 13 5.25 -5.45 14.10
C ILE A 13 5.39 -3.99 14.54
N ALA A 14 6.51 -3.38 14.34
CA ALA A 14 6.64 -1.94 14.51
C ALA A 14 5.97 -1.21 13.34
N PRO A 15 5.42 0.00 13.53
CA PRO A 15 4.92 0.82 12.43
C PRO A 15 5.96 1.02 11.32
N GLY A 16 7.25 0.98 11.66
CA GLY A 16 8.36 1.09 10.69
C GLY A 16 8.34 2.40 9.89
N ILE A 17 7.65 3.41 10.41
CA ILE A 17 7.42 4.68 9.72
C ILE A 17 8.70 5.51 9.74
N LYS A 18 9.07 6.01 8.56
CA LYS A 18 10.22 6.89 8.35
C LYS A 18 9.79 8.12 7.55
N LYS A 19 10.52 9.22 7.66
CA LYS A 19 10.38 10.34 6.71
C LYS A 19 10.76 9.85 5.32
N LEU A 20 10.02 10.26 4.30
CA LEU A 20 10.28 9.87 2.92
C LEU A 20 11.64 10.39 2.42
N GLY A 21 12.04 11.58 2.89
CA GLY A 21 13.32 12.20 2.55
C GLY A 21 13.39 12.62 1.07
N LYS A 22 14.41 12.14 0.37
CA LYS A 22 14.67 12.47 -1.05
C LYS A 22 13.99 11.50 -2.04
N LEU A 23 13.25 10.49 -1.55
CA LEU A 23 12.55 9.56 -2.40
C LEU A 23 11.31 10.23 -3.02
N SER A 24 10.95 9.85 -4.25
CA SER A 24 9.72 10.30 -4.88
C SER A 24 8.50 9.82 -4.09
N ILE A 25 7.46 10.62 -4.03
CA ILE A 25 6.18 10.29 -3.40
C ILE A 25 5.48 9.21 -4.22
N ILE A 26 5.40 9.43 -5.54
CA ILE A 26 4.88 8.49 -6.53
C ILE A 26 6.06 7.88 -7.27
N GLU A 27 6.07 6.57 -7.46
CA GLU A 27 7.20 5.87 -8.06
C GLU A 27 6.83 5.28 -9.43
N PHE A 28 7.46 5.77 -10.48
CA PHE A 28 7.44 5.13 -11.80
C PHE A 28 8.72 4.34 -12.03
N ASP A 29 8.59 3.10 -12.44
CA ASP A 29 9.71 2.21 -12.76
C ASP A 29 9.48 1.52 -14.12
N ASN A 30 10.38 0.60 -14.49
CA ASN A 30 10.31 -0.15 -15.73
C ASN A 30 9.09 -1.09 -15.87
N GLU A 31 8.34 -1.30 -14.79
CA GLU A 31 7.12 -2.11 -14.78
C GLU A 31 5.84 -1.27 -15.00
N GLU A 32 5.97 0.05 -15.22
CA GLU A 32 4.84 0.97 -15.33
C GLU A 32 3.78 0.48 -16.32
N GLU A 33 4.17 0.17 -17.54
CA GLU A 33 3.23 -0.26 -18.59
C GLU A 33 2.46 -1.53 -18.18
N ARG A 34 3.15 -2.51 -17.59
CA ARG A 34 2.55 -3.74 -17.08
C ARG A 34 1.49 -3.44 -16.00
N TYR A 35 1.84 -2.60 -15.01
CA TYR A 35 0.91 -2.24 -13.93
C TYR A 35 -0.34 -1.54 -14.46
N LEU A 36 -0.17 -0.52 -15.29
CA LEU A 36 -1.29 0.25 -15.83
C LEU A 36 -2.18 -0.61 -16.73
N LYS A 37 -1.60 -1.54 -17.49
CA LYS A 37 -2.34 -2.52 -18.30
C LYS A 37 -3.17 -3.46 -17.44
N LEU A 38 -2.60 -4.00 -16.35
CA LEU A 38 -3.30 -4.88 -15.42
C LEU A 38 -4.41 -4.14 -14.69
N LYS A 39 -4.17 -2.91 -14.22
CA LYS A 39 -5.19 -2.06 -13.59
C LYS A 39 -6.40 -1.83 -14.50
N LYS A 40 -6.17 -1.51 -15.77
CA LYS A 40 -7.24 -1.32 -16.76
C LYS A 40 -8.02 -2.60 -17.08
N LYS A 41 -7.40 -3.77 -16.92
CA LYS A 41 -8.03 -5.08 -17.16
C LYS A 41 -8.70 -5.65 -15.91
N SER A 42 -8.30 -5.23 -14.71
CA SER A 42 -8.95 -5.63 -13.47
C SER A 42 -10.37 -5.05 -13.44
N LYS A 43 -11.31 -5.80 -12.86
CA LYS A 43 -12.64 -5.27 -12.58
C LYS A 43 -12.50 -4.07 -11.64
N GLU A 44 -13.39 -3.09 -11.79
CA GLU A 44 -13.35 -1.87 -10.99
C GLU A 44 -13.34 -2.16 -9.49
N ASN A 45 -12.27 -1.73 -8.84
CA ASN A 45 -12.06 -1.82 -7.39
C ASN A 45 -11.99 -0.42 -6.79
N ILE A 46 -12.96 0.44 -7.15
CA ILE A 46 -13.07 1.80 -6.67
C ILE A 46 -14.28 1.88 -5.75
N TYR A 47 -14.03 2.29 -4.52
CA TYR A 47 -15.06 2.37 -3.49
C TYR A 47 -14.96 3.70 -2.77
N TYR A 48 -16.11 4.33 -2.55
CA TYR A 48 -16.25 5.57 -1.78
C TYR A 48 -17.27 5.40 -0.66
N ASP A 49 -17.04 6.06 0.44
CA ASP A 49 -18.10 6.37 1.40
C ASP A 49 -18.93 7.51 0.84
N ASN A 50 -20.24 7.29 0.64
CA ASN A 50 -21.16 8.25 0.05
C ASN A 50 -21.19 9.62 0.75
N LEU A 51 -20.79 9.70 2.02
CA LEU A 51 -20.76 10.96 2.78
C LEU A 51 -19.67 11.93 2.30
N TYR A 52 -18.64 11.44 1.59
CA TYR A 52 -17.44 12.21 1.24
C TYR A 52 -17.21 12.34 -0.26
N ASP A 53 -18.00 11.68 -1.10
CA ASP A 53 -17.78 11.53 -2.54
C ASP A 53 -17.51 12.87 -3.26
N ASN A 54 -18.35 13.88 -3.05
CA ASN A 54 -18.23 15.17 -3.72
C ASN A 54 -17.04 16.05 -3.29
N LYS A 55 -16.36 15.72 -2.18
CA LYS A 55 -15.23 16.51 -1.67
C LYS A 55 -13.89 15.87 -1.98
N ILE A 56 -13.85 14.54 -2.15
CA ILE A 56 -12.60 13.79 -2.32
C ILE A 56 -11.97 14.10 -3.66
N ASP A 57 -12.73 14.00 -4.75
CA ASP A 57 -12.19 14.08 -6.10
C ASP A 57 -11.39 15.35 -6.37
N GLY A 58 -11.97 16.52 -6.12
CA GLY A 58 -11.31 17.80 -6.40
C GLY A 58 -10.00 17.98 -5.65
N LYS A 59 -10.00 17.70 -4.34
CA LYS A 59 -8.86 17.93 -3.46
C LYS A 59 -7.75 16.90 -3.69
N ILE A 60 -8.12 15.61 -3.83
CA ILE A 60 -7.15 14.55 -4.11
C ILE A 60 -6.54 14.73 -5.50
N VAL A 61 -7.36 15.03 -6.51
CA VAL A 61 -6.88 15.33 -7.86
C VAL A 61 -5.87 16.47 -7.87
N GLN A 62 -6.18 17.59 -7.21
CA GLN A 62 -5.26 18.74 -7.12
C GLN A 62 -3.96 18.35 -6.40
N LYS A 63 -4.03 17.61 -5.28
CA LYS A 63 -2.86 17.18 -4.53
C LYS A 63 -1.96 16.29 -5.37
N ILE A 64 -2.50 15.28 -6.02
CA ILE A 64 -1.74 14.36 -6.86
C ILE A 64 -1.17 15.06 -8.10
N LYS A 65 -1.92 15.96 -8.74
CA LYS A 65 -1.40 16.79 -9.85
C LYS A 65 -0.20 17.64 -9.41
N SER A 66 -0.30 18.27 -8.24
CA SER A 66 0.81 19.07 -7.69
C SER A 66 2.07 18.23 -7.47
N ILE A 67 1.93 17.03 -6.90
CA ILE A 67 3.05 16.12 -6.69
C ILE A 67 3.68 15.72 -8.02
N LEU A 68 2.86 15.27 -8.97
CA LEU A 68 3.36 14.80 -10.27
C LEU A 68 4.03 15.92 -11.08
N SER A 69 3.50 17.14 -11.05
CA SER A 69 4.14 18.27 -11.73
C SER A 69 5.49 18.67 -11.12
N GLN A 70 5.67 18.46 -9.82
CA GLN A 70 6.95 18.73 -9.14
C GLN A 70 7.97 17.60 -9.36
N GLU A 71 7.54 16.35 -9.24
CA GLU A 71 8.46 15.20 -9.33
C GLU A 71 8.75 14.77 -10.77
N TYR A 72 7.76 14.95 -11.67
CA TYR A 72 7.81 14.49 -13.07
C TYR A 72 7.34 15.56 -14.06
N PRO A 73 7.99 16.75 -14.12
CA PRO A 73 7.51 17.88 -14.91
C PRO A 73 7.40 17.60 -16.42
N ASN A 74 8.15 16.62 -16.92
CA ASN A 74 8.16 16.23 -18.33
C ASN A 74 7.22 15.04 -18.65
N LYS A 75 6.55 14.47 -17.63
CA LYS A 75 5.66 13.32 -17.80
C LYS A 75 4.23 13.82 -18.00
N ASN A 76 3.68 13.61 -19.19
CA ASN A 76 2.30 13.98 -19.47
C ASN A 76 1.34 12.94 -18.88
N ILE A 77 0.81 13.21 -17.69
CA ILE A 77 -0.17 12.38 -16.99
C ILE A 77 -1.45 13.16 -16.85
N ALA A 78 -2.50 12.74 -17.57
CA ALA A 78 -3.80 13.37 -17.53
C ALA A 78 -4.81 12.54 -16.73
N PHE A 79 -5.50 13.19 -15.80
CA PHE A 79 -6.65 12.63 -15.10
C PHE A 79 -7.53 13.77 -14.55
N GLN A 80 -8.84 13.51 -14.42
CA GLN A 80 -9.82 14.50 -13.99
C GLN A 80 -10.50 14.14 -12.66
N ASN A 81 -10.45 12.89 -12.25
CA ASN A 81 -11.11 12.38 -11.07
C ASN A 81 -10.27 11.27 -10.39
N PHE A 82 -10.67 10.84 -9.20
CA PHE A 82 -9.98 9.82 -8.41
C PHE A 82 -9.87 8.49 -9.15
N LYS A 83 -10.90 8.11 -9.92
CA LYS A 83 -10.88 6.88 -10.72
C LYS A 83 -9.72 6.89 -11.72
N GLU A 84 -9.58 7.99 -12.44
CA GLU A 84 -8.54 8.12 -13.46
C GLU A 84 -7.13 8.20 -12.87
N ILE A 85 -6.96 8.78 -11.65
CA ILE A 85 -5.68 8.74 -10.94
C ILE A 85 -5.22 7.30 -10.77
N GLY A 86 -6.07 6.44 -10.24
CA GLY A 86 -5.73 5.04 -9.98
C GLY A 86 -5.31 4.26 -11.24
N TYR A 87 -5.76 4.68 -12.42
CA TYR A 87 -5.32 4.10 -13.71
C TYR A 87 -4.12 4.82 -14.34
N SER A 88 -3.62 5.87 -13.71
CA SER A 88 -2.53 6.70 -14.23
C SER A 88 -1.23 6.56 -13.44
N ILE A 89 -1.27 5.96 -12.26
CA ILE A 89 -0.11 5.67 -11.41
C ILE A 89 -0.03 4.20 -11.06
N GLN A 90 1.16 3.72 -10.70
CA GLN A 90 1.36 2.31 -10.36
C GLN A 90 0.83 1.96 -8.97
N GLU A 91 0.79 2.91 -8.05
CA GLU A 91 0.28 2.73 -6.70
C GLU A 91 -1.23 2.48 -6.66
N ASP A 92 -1.65 1.65 -5.73
CA ASP A 92 -3.01 1.62 -5.23
C ASP A 92 -3.20 2.75 -4.22
N ILE A 93 -4.43 3.23 -4.04
CA ILE A 93 -4.72 4.44 -3.27
C ILE A 93 -5.79 4.14 -2.22
N ALA A 94 -5.54 4.58 -0.99
CA ALA A 94 -6.55 4.62 0.07
C ALA A 94 -6.61 6.03 0.67
N ILE A 95 -7.81 6.49 1.01
CA ILE A 95 -8.05 7.81 1.59
C ILE A 95 -8.66 7.65 2.97
N PHE A 96 -7.97 8.16 3.97
CA PHE A 96 -8.46 8.23 5.34
C PHE A 96 -8.94 9.63 5.68
N HIS A 97 -10.02 9.70 6.45
CA HIS A 97 -10.51 10.93 7.04
C HIS A 97 -10.16 11.00 8.53
N ARG A 98 -10.01 12.21 9.09
CA ARG A 98 -9.69 12.46 10.50
C ARG A 98 -10.68 11.83 11.49
N SER A 99 -11.92 11.56 11.05
CA SER A 99 -12.89 10.78 11.85
C SER A 99 -12.52 9.31 12.01
N ASN A 100 -11.29 8.92 11.64
CA ASN A 100 -10.79 7.55 11.68
C ASN A 100 -11.57 6.59 10.78
N LYS A 101 -11.95 7.04 9.57
CA LYS A 101 -12.64 6.21 8.58
C LYS A 101 -11.87 6.15 7.27
N LEU A 102 -11.84 4.96 6.69
CA LEU A 102 -11.43 4.75 5.32
C LEU A 102 -12.58 5.16 4.39
N ILE A 103 -12.40 6.25 3.64
CA ILE A 103 -13.48 6.89 2.86
C ILE A 103 -13.35 6.73 1.36
N GLY A 104 -12.18 6.34 0.87
CA GLY A 104 -11.94 6.12 -0.56
C GLY A 104 -10.88 5.06 -0.80
N LEU A 105 -11.11 4.23 -1.82
CA LEU A 105 -10.20 3.17 -2.26
C LEU A 105 -10.17 3.12 -3.78
N HIS A 106 -8.96 3.04 -4.35
CA HIS A 106 -8.70 2.53 -5.68
C HIS A 106 -7.62 1.46 -5.56
N VAL A 107 -8.03 0.20 -5.45
CA VAL A 107 -7.14 -0.92 -5.18
C VAL A 107 -7.29 -1.98 -6.27
N SER A 108 -6.25 -2.17 -7.06
CA SER A 108 -6.20 -3.18 -8.13
C SER A 108 -5.43 -4.43 -7.72
N PHE A 109 -4.56 -4.33 -6.72
CA PHE A 109 -3.65 -5.40 -6.30
C PHE A 109 -3.76 -5.74 -4.80
N PRO A 110 -4.96 -6.09 -4.30
CA PRO A 110 -5.15 -6.39 -2.89
C PRO A 110 -4.34 -7.64 -2.47
N SER A 111 -3.77 -7.60 -1.26
CA SER A 111 -3.03 -8.72 -0.68
C SER A 111 -3.98 -9.60 0.15
N LEU A 112 -4.78 -10.45 -0.52
CA LEU A 112 -5.71 -11.42 0.10
C LEU A 112 -6.84 -10.80 0.95
N TRP A 113 -7.24 -9.55 0.67
CA TRP A 113 -8.37 -8.89 1.32
C TRP A 113 -9.36 -8.34 0.28
N ILE A 114 -10.59 -8.09 0.72
CA ILE A 114 -11.67 -7.61 -0.15
C ILE A 114 -11.81 -6.09 0.07
N PRO A 115 -11.40 -5.24 -0.90
CA PRO A 115 -11.43 -3.78 -0.73
C PRO A 115 -12.79 -3.22 -0.36
N LYS A 116 -13.86 -3.69 -0.98
CA LYS A 116 -15.22 -3.24 -0.73
C LYS A 116 -15.65 -3.34 0.73
N GLU A 117 -15.19 -4.38 1.43
CA GLU A 117 -15.54 -4.61 2.83
C GLU A 117 -14.84 -3.65 3.80
N LYS A 118 -13.80 -2.96 3.34
CA LYS A 118 -13.00 -2.06 4.19
C LYS A 118 -13.48 -0.61 4.19
N ILE A 119 -14.27 -0.22 3.18
CA ILE A 119 -14.77 1.16 3.11
C ILE A 119 -15.67 1.48 4.31
N GLY A 120 -15.49 2.67 4.89
CA GLY A 120 -16.18 3.10 6.10
C GLY A 120 -15.62 2.55 7.41
N MET A 121 -14.70 1.57 7.37
CA MET A 121 -14.09 1.00 8.57
C MET A 121 -13.06 1.95 9.20
N SER A 122 -12.88 1.80 10.52
CA SER A 122 -11.81 2.46 11.27
C SER A 122 -10.45 1.79 11.01
N PHE A 123 -9.39 2.49 11.38
CA PHE A 123 -8.03 1.94 11.29
C PHE A 123 -7.90 0.63 12.07
N SER A 124 -8.42 0.55 13.28
CA SER A 124 -8.42 -0.65 14.11
C SER A 124 -9.19 -1.80 13.46
N ALA A 125 -10.40 -1.55 12.95
CA ALA A 125 -11.23 -2.57 12.33
C ALA A 125 -10.56 -3.20 11.08
N ILE A 126 -9.80 -2.38 10.31
CA ILE A 126 -9.06 -2.86 9.17
C ILE A 126 -7.89 -3.78 9.58
N HIS A 127 -7.23 -3.47 10.70
CA HIS A 127 -6.01 -4.15 11.15
C HIS A 127 -6.24 -5.20 12.25
N GLN A 128 -7.45 -5.34 12.77
CA GLN A 128 -7.78 -6.32 13.83
C GLN A 128 -7.28 -7.74 13.54
N PRO A 129 -7.30 -8.26 12.30
CA PRO A 129 -6.82 -9.61 12.03
C PRO A 129 -5.30 -9.79 12.15
N VAL A 130 -4.53 -8.69 12.28
CA VAL A 130 -3.06 -8.75 12.27
C VAL A 130 -2.53 -9.02 13.68
N PRO A 131 -1.89 -10.19 13.95
CA PRO A 131 -1.37 -10.52 15.28
C PRO A 131 -0.28 -9.54 15.74
N GLY A 132 -0.37 -9.08 16.98
CA GLY A 132 0.60 -8.15 17.59
C GLY A 132 0.32 -6.67 17.32
N MET A 133 -0.85 -6.35 16.74
CA MET A 133 -1.27 -4.96 16.48
C MET A 133 -1.98 -4.29 17.67
N GLU A 134 -2.16 -4.97 18.79
CA GLU A 134 -3.00 -4.52 19.93
C GLU A 134 -2.61 -3.11 20.39
N LYS A 135 -1.32 -2.86 20.64
CA LYS A 135 -0.82 -1.54 21.06
C LYS A 135 -1.02 -0.44 20.04
N ILE A 136 -1.01 -0.79 18.75
CA ILE A 136 -1.23 0.16 17.66
C ILE A 136 -2.72 0.47 17.55
N ILE A 137 -3.55 -0.55 17.68
CA ILE A 137 -5.03 -0.46 17.69
C ILE A 137 -5.51 0.40 18.85
N GLU A 138 -4.98 0.20 20.05
CA GLU A 138 -5.28 1.02 21.24
C GLU A 138 -4.97 2.51 21.04
N ASN A 139 -4.03 2.84 20.15
CA ASN A 139 -3.61 4.21 19.85
C ASN A 139 -4.03 4.67 18.45
N GLU A 140 -5.03 4.04 17.83
CA GLU A 140 -5.41 4.25 16.44
C GLU A 140 -5.61 5.72 16.05
N LYS A 141 -6.32 6.49 16.89
CA LYS A 141 -6.56 7.92 16.67
C LYS A 141 -5.26 8.69 16.57
N LYS A 142 -4.30 8.41 17.45
CA LYS A 142 -2.99 9.05 17.44
C LYS A 142 -2.23 8.76 16.13
N TYR A 143 -2.33 7.53 15.60
CA TYR A 143 -1.71 7.17 14.34
C TYR A 143 -2.38 7.85 13.15
N VAL A 144 -3.71 7.90 13.11
CA VAL A 144 -4.45 8.61 12.07
C VAL A 144 -4.14 10.11 12.11
N ASP A 145 -4.17 10.74 13.29
CA ASP A 145 -3.81 12.15 13.45
C ASP A 145 -2.36 12.43 13.04
N MET A 146 -1.42 11.55 13.39
CA MET A 146 -0.02 11.68 12.98
C MET A 146 0.13 11.62 11.46
N MET A 147 -0.57 10.73 10.79
CA MET A 147 -0.53 10.60 9.33
C MET A 147 -1.12 11.82 8.63
N ILE A 148 -2.27 12.32 9.11
CA ILE A 148 -2.96 13.48 8.51
C ILE A 148 -2.18 14.78 8.76
N ASN A 149 -1.57 14.93 9.95
CA ASN A 149 -0.78 16.12 10.31
C ASN A 149 0.69 16.03 9.92
N ALA A 150 1.10 15.01 9.18
CA ALA A 150 2.49 14.87 8.75
C ALA A 150 2.89 16.05 7.82
N GLU A 151 3.81 16.90 8.27
CA GLU A 151 4.34 18.03 7.49
C GLU A 151 5.08 17.58 6.21
N GLN A 152 5.62 16.37 6.24
CA GLN A 152 6.35 15.75 5.13
C GLN A 152 5.80 14.36 4.90
N PRO A 153 5.80 13.86 3.67
CA PRO A 153 5.43 12.50 3.38
C PRO A 153 6.26 11.51 4.21
N ILE A 154 5.59 10.50 4.70
CA ILE A 154 6.20 9.41 5.46
C ILE A 154 6.05 8.09 4.71
N VAL A 155 6.97 7.17 4.94
CA VAL A 155 7.01 5.88 4.25
C VAL A 155 7.21 4.74 5.24
N ARG A 156 6.59 3.62 4.95
CA ARG A 156 6.90 2.32 5.57
C ARG A 156 6.96 1.25 4.50
N TYR A 157 7.56 0.12 4.86
CA TYR A 157 7.65 -1.05 3.99
C TYR A 157 7.05 -2.26 4.69
N VAL A 158 6.27 -3.04 3.94
CA VAL A 158 5.71 -4.33 4.39
C VAL A 158 6.00 -5.38 3.34
N TRP A 159 6.07 -6.64 3.76
CA TRP A 159 6.22 -7.78 2.87
C TRP A 159 5.25 -8.89 3.24
N GLY A 160 5.01 -9.80 2.33
CA GLY A 160 4.21 -11.00 2.53
C GLY A 160 4.46 -12.01 1.42
N GLU A 161 3.78 -13.14 1.51
CA GLU A 161 3.83 -14.16 0.47
C GLU A 161 2.46 -14.72 0.13
N HIS A 162 2.36 -15.35 -1.03
CA HIS A 162 1.20 -16.14 -1.45
C HIS A 162 1.59 -17.10 -2.57
N PHE A 163 0.64 -17.99 -2.95
CA PHE A 163 0.86 -19.10 -3.87
C PHE A 163 -0.14 -19.12 -5.04
N SER A 164 -0.71 -17.97 -5.41
CA SER A 164 -1.86 -17.96 -6.33
C SER A 164 -1.57 -17.34 -7.70
N TYR A 165 -0.86 -16.22 -7.72
CA TYR A 165 -0.59 -15.43 -8.94
C TYR A 165 0.58 -14.48 -8.68
N LEU A 166 1.12 -13.82 -9.70
CA LEU A 166 2.15 -12.79 -9.48
C LEU A 166 1.55 -11.52 -8.85
N LEU A 167 1.25 -10.52 -9.65
CA LEU A 167 0.70 -9.26 -9.16
C LEU A 167 -0.83 -9.27 -9.10
N SER A 168 -1.47 -10.01 -9.99
CA SER A 168 -2.91 -10.05 -10.19
C SER A 168 -3.35 -11.46 -10.60
N PRO A 169 -4.61 -11.87 -10.36
CA PRO A 169 -5.17 -13.12 -10.88
C PRO A 169 -5.07 -13.28 -12.41
N LEU A 170 -4.79 -12.20 -13.14
CA LEU A 170 -4.53 -12.22 -14.57
C LEU A 170 -3.13 -12.73 -14.93
N GLU A 171 -2.28 -12.96 -13.95
CA GLU A 171 -0.91 -13.47 -14.09
C GLU A 171 -0.73 -14.75 -13.27
N PRO A 172 -1.33 -15.88 -13.69
CA PRO A 172 -1.21 -17.15 -12.97
C PRO A 172 0.24 -17.61 -12.89
N ILE A 173 0.56 -18.35 -11.85
CA ILE A 173 1.86 -18.99 -11.64
C ILE A 173 1.71 -20.51 -11.60
N ASP A 174 2.80 -21.22 -11.74
CA ASP A 174 2.82 -22.68 -11.62
C ASP A 174 2.40 -23.11 -10.21
N LYS A 175 1.69 -24.26 -10.14
CA LYS A 175 1.22 -24.82 -8.88
C LYS A 175 2.39 -25.11 -7.95
N GLY A 176 2.36 -24.54 -6.76
CA GLY A 176 3.40 -24.70 -5.75
C GLY A 176 4.47 -23.61 -5.77
N SER A 177 4.50 -22.77 -6.79
CA SER A 177 5.40 -21.60 -6.80
C SER A 177 5.02 -20.63 -5.68
N LYS A 178 6.03 -20.07 -5.03
CA LYS A 178 5.87 -19.06 -3.98
C LYS A 178 6.14 -17.67 -4.55
N VAL A 179 5.23 -16.75 -4.32
CA VAL A 179 5.41 -15.32 -4.64
C VAL A 179 5.68 -14.55 -3.37
N ILE A 180 6.76 -13.79 -3.39
CA ILE A 180 7.02 -12.76 -2.37
C ILE A 180 6.52 -11.44 -2.91
N HIS A 181 5.78 -10.71 -2.10
CA HIS A 181 5.42 -9.32 -2.38
C HIS A 181 6.01 -8.39 -1.33
N THR A 182 6.42 -7.23 -1.78
CA THR A 182 6.80 -6.09 -0.94
C THR A 182 5.89 -4.93 -1.26
N GLU A 183 5.55 -4.14 -0.26
CA GLU A 183 4.74 -2.93 -0.42
C GLU A 183 5.52 -1.75 0.15
N ARG A 184 5.76 -0.76 -0.70
CA ARG A 184 6.14 0.58 -0.27
C ARG A 184 4.86 1.34 -0.03
N GLN A 185 4.65 1.73 1.20
CA GLN A 185 3.45 2.42 1.67
C GLN A 185 3.82 3.87 2.01
N THR A 186 3.35 4.82 1.21
CA THR A 186 3.64 6.26 1.37
C THR A 186 2.39 6.98 1.87
N PHE A 187 2.53 7.79 2.92
CA PHE A 187 1.46 8.60 3.49
C PHE A 187 1.70 10.08 3.20
N ILE A 188 0.64 10.77 2.79
CA ILE A 188 0.63 12.20 2.50
C ILE A 188 -0.47 12.83 3.36
N GLY A 189 -0.08 13.69 4.29
CA GLY A 189 -1.05 14.44 5.09
C GLY A 189 -1.67 15.60 4.31
N MET A 190 -2.94 15.84 4.58
CA MET A 190 -3.71 17.00 4.10
C MET A 190 -4.53 17.56 5.28
N PRO A 191 -3.86 18.19 6.28
CA PRO A 191 -4.50 18.60 7.53
C PRO A 191 -5.63 19.61 7.36
N GLU A 192 -5.51 20.51 6.39
CA GLU A 192 -6.55 21.53 6.08
C GLU A 192 -7.85 20.91 5.53
N ASP A 193 -7.77 19.70 5.03
CA ASP A 193 -8.89 18.96 4.45
C ASP A 193 -9.37 17.81 5.34
N ASP A 194 -8.72 17.59 6.49
CA ASP A 194 -8.94 16.44 7.37
C ASP A 194 -8.72 15.09 6.68
N LEU A 195 -7.83 15.05 5.67
CA LEU A 195 -7.58 13.88 4.84
C LEU A 195 -6.12 13.38 4.95
N GLY A 196 -5.96 12.10 4.73
CA GLY A 196 -4.67 11.45 4.48
C GLY A 196 -4.75 10.55 3.26
N ILE A 197 -3.80 10.72 2.35
CA ILE A 197 -3.63 9.85 1.18
C ILE A 197 -2.62 8.76 1.53
N PHE A 198 -2.98 7.53 1.27
CA PHE A 198 -2.13 6.36 1.45
C PHE A 198 -1.90 5.71 0.09
N LEU A 199 -0.66 5.72 -0.38
CA LEU A 199 -0.23 5.15 -1.65
C LEU A 199 0.47 3.82 -1.39
N ILE A 200 0.11 2.77 -2.12
CA ILE A 200 0.64 1.41 -1.95
C ILE A 200 1.27 0.96 -3.27
N LYS A 201 2.59 0.99 -3.35
CA LYS A 201 3.34 0.40 -4.47
C LYS A 201 3.70 -1.03 -4.11
N LYS A 202 3.03 -1.98 -4.73
CA LYS A 202 3.30 -3.41 -4.56
C LYS A 202 4.32 -3.86 -5.60
N LYS A 203 5.36 -4.59 -5.20
CA LYS A 203 6.31 -5.28 -6.08
C LYS A 203 6.27 -6.78 -5.78
N VAL A 204 6.40 -7.61 -6.80
CA VAL A 204 6.29 -9.07 -6.68
C VAL A 204 7.45 -9.78 -7.37
N MET A 205 7.82 -10.95 -6.85
CA MET A 205 8.82 -11.85 -7.44
C MET A 205 8.51 -13.29 -7.06
N LEU A 206 8.90 -14.23 -7.90
CA LEU A 206 8.97 -15.63 -7.50
C LEU A 206 10.10 -15.83 -6.49
N PHE A 207 9.86 -16.63 -5.47
CA PHE A 207 10.87 -16.90 -4.44
C PHE A 207 12.13 -17.54 -5.04
N ASP A 208 11.95 -18.44 -6.00
CA ASP A 208 13.03 -19.17 -6.64
C ASP A 208 13.92 -18.27 -7.53
N ASP A 209 13.41 -17.10 -7.95
CA ASP A 209 14.17 -16.09 -8.71
C ASP A 209 14.96 -15.13 -7.79
N THR A 210 14.90 -15.33 -6.47
CA THR A 210 15.61 -14.46 -5.52
C THR A 210 17.06 -14.86 -5.30
N ASP A 211 17.90 -13.89 -4.97
CA ASP A 211 19.30 -14.15 -4.60
C ASP A 211 19.43 -14.79 -3.21
N ILE A 212 20.61 -15.34 -2.92
CA ILE A 212 20.89 -16.02 -1.67
C ILE A 212 20.82 -15.10 -0.45
N GLU A 213 21.13 -13.80 -0.61
CA GLU A 213 21.04 -12.82 0.47
C GLU A 213 19.60 -12.61 0.89
N PHE A 214 18.69 -12.48 -0.10
CA PHE A 214 17.25 -12.40 0.16
C PHE A 214 16.74 -13.67 0.85
N GLN A 215 17.10 -14.85 0.35
CA GLN A 215 16.66 -16.12 0.94
C GLN A 215 17.12 -16.27 2.39
N GLN A 216 18.32 -15.81 2.73
CA GLN A 216 18.83 -15.83 4.10
C GLN A 216 18.07 -14.82 4.97
N TRP A 217 17.83 -13.61 4.47
CA TRP A 217 16.99 -12.60 5.15
C TRP A 217 15.60 -13.16 5.41
N TYR A 218 14.95 -13.75 4.41
CA TYR A 218 13.61 -14.35 4.53
C TYR A 218 13.58 -15.42 5.62
N LYS A 219 14.55 -16.33 5.65
CA LYS A 219 14.66 -17.34 6.73
C LYS A 219 14.73 -16.71 8.12
N ASN A 220 15.51 -15.66 8.27
CA ASN A 220 15.63 -14.95 9.55
C ASN A 220 14.31 -14.29 9.97
N GLN A 221 13.55 -13.73 8.99
CA GLN A 221 12.20 -13.21 9.25
C GLN A 221 11.29 -14.30 9.81
N ILE A 222 11.22 -15.46 9.14
CA ILE A 222 10.35 -16.57 9.56
C ILE A 222 10.74 -17.11 10.96
N ILE A 223 12.02 -17.30 11.20
CA ILE A 223 12.51 -17.82 12.51
C ILE A 223 12.14 -16.86 13.65
N SER A 224 12.12 -15.56 13.40
CA SER A 224 11.84 -14.54 14.42
C SER A 224 10.34 -14.27 14.65
N MET A 225 9.44 -14.83 13.83
CA MET A 225 7.98 -14.70 14.01
C MET A 225 7.44 -15.60 15.12
N SER A 226 6.40 -15.13 15.82
CA SER A 226 5.55 -16.02 16.64
C SER A 226 4.71 -16.95 15.73
N GLU A 227 4.18 -18.02 16.32
CA GLU A 227 3.32 -18.97 15.56
C GLU A 227 2.08 -18.28 14.96
N ASP A 228 1.43 -17.37 15.67
CA ASP A 228 0.29 -16.62 15.15
C ASP A 228 0.69 -15.71 13.99
N GLN A 229 1.89 -15.12 14.05
CA GLN A 229 2.44 -14.31 12.97
C GLN A 229 2.75 -15.15 11.73
N LYS A 230 3.33 -16.34 11.90
CA LYS A 230 3.57 -17.28 10.80
C LYS A 230 2.26 -17.69 10.14
N LYS A 231 1.28 -18.12 10.95
CA LYS A 231 -0.04 -18.49 10.46
C LYS A 231 -0.71 -17.37 9.66
N TYR A 232 -0.67 -16.15 10.17
CA TYR A 232 -1.26 -14.99 9.49
C TYR A 232 -0.50 -14.60 8.21
N LYS A 233 0.84 -14.58 8.28
CA LYS A 233 1.71 -13.98 7.25
C LYS A 233 2.02 -14.92 6.10
N ILE A 234 2.17 -16.21 6.40
CA ILE A 234 2.69 -17.23 5.48
C ILE A 234 1.86 -18.52 5.48
N GLY A 235 0.80 -18.60 6.27
CA GLY A 235 -0.18 -19.70 6.25
C GLY A 235 0.32 -21.02 6.86
N ILE A 236 1.36 -21.02 7.70
CA ILE A 236 1.93 -22.22 8.36
C ILE A 236 1.87 -22.12 9.88
#